data_852a36304885e9b43f5728bb3931b059
#
_entry.id   852a36304885e9b43f5728bb3931b059
#
_cell.length_a   1.000
_cell.length_b   1.000
_cell.length_c   1.000
_cell.angle_alpha   90.00
_cell.angle_beta   90.00
_cell.angle_gamma   90.00
#
_symmetry.space_group_name_H-M   'P 1'
#
loop_
_entity.id
_entity.type
_entity.pdbx_description
1 polymer ?
#
loop_
_entity_poly.entity_id
_entity_poly.type
_entity_poly.pdbx_seq_one_letter_code
_entity_poly.pdbx_strand_id
1 'polypeptide(L)'
;IEWSVVSKIRDLNSILSLISPILTLTPQTAPDIYSDIYHLICQILSEYEKDSFLSEAVIYARMLDILSLIGRYQAFASCRFDAGPQKQKEYLDRFLSICNYIDEHCTEDLSLDHVAKTAGFSKYHFTRLFKQFTNTTYYKYLNRKRIDHAMLLLSDPDIPVTEAALQSGFSSLSTFLRVFRSVKQCTPTEFRDMYIHPEKLQKNP
;
A
#
# COMPACT_ATOMS: atom_id res chain seq x y z
N ILE A 1 17.54 -2.49 3.39
CA ILE A 1 16.82 -1.19 3.37
C ILE A 1 15.63 -1.35 4.30
N GLU A 2 15.59 -0.55 5.37
CA GLU A 2 14.40 -0.52 6.20
C GLU A 2 13.20 -0.12 5.34
N TRP A 3 12.12 -0.87 5.42
CA TRP A 3 10.87 -0.59 4.72
C TRP A 3 10.38 0.85 4.95
N SER A 4 10.79 1.45 6.07
CA SER A 4 10.56 2.86 6.42
C SER A 4 11.10 3.87 5.40
N VAL A 5 12.19 3.54 4.68
CA VAL A 5 12.77 4.43 3.64
C VAL A 5 11.96 4.33 2.35
N VAL A 6 11.57 3.12 1.97
CA VAL A 6 10.75 2.87 0.77
C VAL A 6 9.36 3.50 0.92
N SER A 7 8.80 3.45 2.12
CA SER A 7 7.49 4.06 2.43
C SER A 7 7.47 5.59 2.37
N LYS A 8 8.63 6.24 2.43
CA LYS A 8 8.77 7.70 2.31
C LYS A 8 8.88 8.19 0.86
N ILE A 9 9.05 7.29 -0.10
CA ILE A 9 9.03 7.67 -1.51
C ILE A 9 7.59 8.08 -1.85
N ARG A 10 7.44 9.36 -2.23
CA ARG A 10 6.15 9.93 -2.62
C ARG A 10 5.51 9.06 -3.70
N ASP A 11 4.23 8.81 -3.56
CA ASP A 11 3.41 8.00 -4.46
C ASP A 11 3.68 6.48 -4.45
N LEU A 12 4.79 5.99 -3.91
CA LEU A 12 5.11 4.55 -3.93
C LEU A 12 4.14 3.74 -3.06
N ASN A 13 3.82 4.22 -1.85
CA ASN A 13 2.83 3.57 -0.98
C ASN A 13 1.45 3.51 -1.63
N SER A 14 1.05 4.60 -2.30
CA SER A 14 -0.21 4.66 -3.02
C SER A 14 -0.21 3.68 -4.20
N ILE A 15 0.89 3.60 -4.94
CA ILE A 15 1.08 2.64 -6.03
C ILE A 15 1.08 1.20 -5.50
N LEU A 16 1.81 0.90 -4.43
CA LEU A 16 1.84 -0.43 -3.82
C LEU A 16 0.46 -0.89 -3.34
N SER A 17 -0.37 0.04 -2.83
CA SER A 17 -1.74 -0.28 -2.43
C SER A 17 -2.68 -0.56 -3.63
N LEU A 18 -2.30 -0.15 -4.84
CA LEU A 18 -3.02 -0.44 -6.08
C LEU A 18 -2.61 -1.79 -6.69
N ILE A 19 -1.43 -2.30 -6.35
CA ILE A 19 -0.94 -3.56 -6.91
C ILE A 19 -1.78 -4.72 -6.38
N SER A 20 -2.36 -5.51 -7.29
CA SER A 20 -3.04 -6.74 -6.94
C SER A 20 -2.06 -7.72 -6.30
N PRO A 21 -2.43 -8.43 -5.21
CA PRO A 21 -1.56 -9.41 -4.57
C PRO A 21 -1.17 -10.57 -5.48
N ILE A 22 -1.96 -10.82 -6.53
CA ILE A 22 -1.66 -11.80 -7.57
C ILE A 22 -1.80 -11.11 -8.92
N LEU A 23 -0.69 -11.05 -9.66
CA LEU A 23 -0.65 -10.52 -11.01
C LEU A 23 0.02 -11.57 -11.92
N THR A 24 -0.74 -12.04 -12.90
CA THR A 24 -0.19 -12.94 -13.94
C THR A 24 0.15 -12.11 -15.16
N LEU A 25 1.44 -12.03 -15.47
CA LEU A 25 1.96 -11.35 -16.65
C LEU A 25 2.39 -12.38 -17.68
N THR A 26 1.87 -12.27 -18.89
CA THR A 26 2.30 -13.06 -20.03
C THR A 26 2.57 -12.14 -21.22
N PRO A 27 3.34 -12.58 -22.22
CA PRO A 27 3.55 -11.78 -23.44
C PRO A 27 2.24 -11.35 -24.11
N GLN A 28 1.17 -12.14 -23.95
CA GLN A 28 -0.15 -11.86 -24.53
C GLN A 28 -0.97 -10.88 -23.68
N THR A 29 -0.87 -10.95 -22.33
CA THR A 29 -1.68 -10.12 -21.44
C THR A 29 -1.06 -8.75 -21.15
N ALA A 30 0.26 -8.64 -21.22
CA ALA A 30 1.00 -7.42 -20.91
C ALA A 30 2.22 -7.23 -21.80
N PRO A 31 2.06 -7.19 -23.16
CA PRO A 31 3.19 -7.12 -24.09
C PRO A 31 4.13 -5.95 -23.82
N ASP A 32 3.56 -4.80 -23.42
CA ASP A 32 4.30 -3.54 -23.22
C ASP A 32 5.31 -3.58 -22.08
N ILE A 33 5.05 -4.37 -21.03
CA ILE A 33 5.89 -4.41 -19.82
C ILE A 33 6.54 -5.77 -19.56
N TYR A 34 6.09 -6.81 -20.25
CA TYR A 34 6.57 -8.19 -20.03
C TYR A 34 8.08 -8.30 -20.26
N SER A 35 8.56 -7.78 -21.38
CA SER A 35 9.97 -7.83 -21.74
C SER A 35 10.85 -7.07 -20.75
N ASP A 36 10.40 -5.89 -20.31
CA ASP A 36 11.15 -5.06 -19.38
C ASP A 36 11.25 -5.72 -18.00
N ILE A 37 10.12 -6.28 -17.51
CA ILE A 37 10.10 -7.00 -16.22
C ILE A 37 10.98 -8.25 -16.28
N TYR A 38 10.92 -9.01 -17.39
CA TYR A 38 11.76 -10.19 -17.58
C TYR A 38 13.24 -9.82 -17.55
N HIS A 39 13.64 -8.75 -18.23
CA HIS A 39 15.00 -8.23 -18.21
C HIS A 39 15.46 -7.83 -16.81
N LEU A 40 14.64 -7.12 -16.06
CA LEU A 40 14.94 -6.71 -14.67
C LEU A 40 15.10 -7.92 -13.76
N ILE A 41 14.27 -8.96 -13.91
CA ILE A 41 14.42 -10.22 -13.16
C ILE A 41 15.75 -10.90 -13.49
N CYS A 42 16.12 -10.99 -14.77
CA CYS A 42 17.40 -11.56 -15.18
C CYS A 42 18.60 -10.77 -14.59
N GLN A 43 18.49 -9.43 -14.53
CA GLN A 43 19.52 -8.60 -13.90
C GLN A 43 19.62 -8.86 -12.40
N ILE A 44 18.49 -9.02 -11.69
CA ILE A 44 18.46 -9.37 -10.26
C ILE A 44 19.17 -10.71 -10.04
N LEU A 45 18.83 -11.75 -10.83
CA LEU A 45 19.44 -13.07 -10.70
C LEU A 45 20.95 -13.01 -10.97
N SER A 46 21.37 -12.32 -12.03
CA SER A 46 22.78 -12.14 -12.35
C SER A 46 23.56 -11.42 -11.24
N GLU A 47 22.94 -10.42 -10.62
CA GLU A 47 23.58 -9.65 -9.55
C GLU A 47 23.65 -10.47 -8.24
N TYR A 48 22.63 -11.27 -7.97
CA TYR A 48 22.62 -12.18 -6.84
C TYR A 48 23.73 -13.25 -6.94
N GLU A 49 23.96 -13.80 -8.15
CA GLU A 49 25.02 -14.78 -8.40
C GLU A 49 26.43 -14.19 -8.27
N LYS A 50 26.63 -12.91 -8.60
CA LYS A 50 27.93 -12.23 -8.52
C LYS A 50 28.38 -11.96 -7.10
N ASP A 51 27.43 -11.78 -6.18
CA ASP A 51 27.67 -11.44 -4.76
C ASP A 51 28.78 -10.38 -4.57
N SER A 52 28.72 -9.32 -5.38
CA SER A 52 29.72 -8.26 -5.44
C SER A 52 29.41 -7.13 -4.45
N PHE A 53 30.36 -6.21 -4.28
CA PHE A 53 30.14 -5.02 -3.48
C PHE A 53 28.92 -4.24 -3.98
N LEU A 54 27.98 -3.90 -3.09
CA LEU A 54 26.70 -3.23 -3.36
C LEU A 54 25.67 -4.03 -4.18
N SER A 55 25.84 -5.35 -4.38
CA SER A 55 24.84 -6.19 -5.07
C SER A 55 23.44 -6.05 -4.48
N GLU A 56 23.30 -5.99 -3.16
CA GLU A 56 22.02 -5.77 -2.51
C GLU A 56 21.36 -4.45 -2.94
N ALA A 57 22.13 -3.37 -3.02
CA ALA A 57 21.59 -2.06 -3.44
C ALA A 57 21.10 -2.08 -4.89
N VAL A 58 21.81 -2.78 -5.78
CA VAL A 58 21.40 -2.95 -7.18
C VAL A 58 20.13 -3.79 -7.26
N ILE A 59 20.05 -4.90 -6.53
CA ILE A 59 18.86 -5.75 -6.46
C ILE A 59 17.64 -4.93 -6.00
N TYR A 60 17.77 -4.16 -4.92
CA TYR A 60 16.69 -3.31 -4.44
C TYR A 60 16.26 -2.25 -5.46
N ALA A 61 17.20 -1.64 -6.17
CA ALA A 61 16.89 -0.68 -7.24
C ALA A 61 16.06 -1.35 -8.35
N ARG A 62 16.44 -2.56 -8.80
CA ARG A 62 15.70 -3.31 -9.81
C ARG A 62 14.31 -3.75 -9.32
N MET A 63 14.18 -4.11 -8.05
CA MET A 63 12.86 -4.38 -7.47
C MET A 63 11.95 -3.15 -7.48
N LEU A 64 12.48 -1.96 -7.20
CA LEU A 64 11.72 -0.71 -7.30
C LEU A 64 11.32 -0.39 -8.75
N ASP A 65 12.19 -0.66 -9.73
CA ASP A 65 11.86 -0.50 -11.14
C ASP A 65 10.68 -1.43 -11.53
N ILE A 66 10.71 -2.71 -11.12
CA ILE A 66 9.61 -3.67 -11.35
C ILE A 66 8.31 -3.16 -10.72
N LEU A 67 8.33 -2.73 -9.46
CA LEU A 67 7.16 -2.22 -8.76
C LEU A 67 6.59 -0.98 -9.46
N SER A 68 7.46 -0.09 -9.96
CA SER A 68 7.06 1.10 -10.71
C SER A 68 6.39 0.74 -12.04
N LEU A 69 6.93 -0.22 -12.78
CA LEU A 69 6.36 -0.70 -14.04
C LEU A 69 4.99 -1.34 -13.81
N ILE A 70 4.88 -2.24 -12.83
CA ILE A 70 3.61 -2.90 -12.48
C ILE A 70 2.57 -1.86 -12.02
N GLY A 71 2.96 -0.95 -11.13
CA GLY A 71 2.07 0.09 -10.62
C GLY A 71 1.52 0.97 -11.74
N ARG A 72 2.37 1.43 -12.66
CA ARG A 72 1.95 2.21 -13.83
C ARG A 72 1.02 1.40 -14.73
N TYR A 73 1.36 0.15 -15.04
CA TYR A 73 0.54 -0.71 -15.88
C TYR A 73 -0.85 -0.94 -15.29
N GLN A 74 -0.95 -1.26 -14.01
CA GLN A 74 -2.23 -1.46 -13.34
C GLN A 74 -3.04 -0.17 -13.23
N ALA A 75 -2.39 0.96 -12.93
CA ALA A 75 -3.03 2.26 -12.91
C ALA A 75 -3.64 2.60 -14.27
N PHE A 76 -2.92 2.40 -15.38
CA PHE A 76 -3.44 2.58 -16.74
C PHE A 76 -4.55 1.58 -17.08
N ALA A 77 -4.40 0.32 -16.72
CA ALA A 77 -5.43 -0.70 -16.95
C ALA A 77 -6.72 -0.40 -16.19
N SER A 78 -6.63 0.19 -15.01
CA SER A 78 -7.78 0.62 -14.19
C SER A 78 -8.44 1.89 -14.73
N CYS A 79 -7.72 2.71 -15.49
CA CYS A 79 -8.21 3.95 -16.09
C CYS A 79 -8.92 3.76 -17.44
N ARG A 80 -9.36 2.56 -17.82
CA ARG A 80 -10.14 2.34 -19.05
C ARG A 80 -11.51 3.03 -18.98
N PHE A 81 -11.48 4.36 -19.04
CA PHE A 81 -12.64 5.18 -19.39
C PHE A 81 -12.60 5.44 -20.89
N ASP A 82 -13.78 5.67 -21.50
CA ASP A 82 -13.92 6.19 -22.88
C ASP A 82 -13.37 7.63 -23.05
N ALA A 83 -12.40 8.01 -22.24
CA ALA A 83 -11.73 9.29 -22.24
C ALA A 83 -10.31 9.12 -22.78
N GLY A 84 -9.89 9.94 -23.72
CA GLY A 84 -8.56 9.87 -24.32
C GLY A 84 -7.39 9.91 -23.31
N PRO A 85 -6.17 9.54 -23.74
CA PRO A 85 -5.01 9.30 -22.86
C PRO A 85 -4.68 10.46 -21.91
N GLN A 86 -4.91 11.70 -22.35
CA GLN A 86 -4.68 12.91 -21.57
C GLN A 86 -5.57 12.99 -20.32
N LYS A 87 -6.87 12.71 -20.50
CA LYS A 87 -7.84 12.68 -19.39
C LYS A 87 -7.59 11.52 -18.44
N GLN A 88 -7.14 10.38 -18.95
CA GLN A 88 -6.78 9.22 -18.12
C GLN A 88 -5.63 9.57 -17.17
N LYS A 89 -4.59 10.25 -17.69
CA LYS A 89 -3.46 10.72 -16.87
C LYS A 89 -3.92 11.70 -15.80
N GLU A 90 -4.76 12.69 -16.16
CA GLU A 90 -5.29 13.66 -15.20
C GLU A 90 -6.11 13.01 -14.09
N TYR A 91 -6.95 12.03 -14.41
CA TYR A 91 -7.70 11.26 -13.40
C TYR A 91 -6.77 10.46 -12.48
N LEU A 92 -5.72 9.84 -13.03
CA LEU A 92 -4.72 9.10 -12.24
C LEU A 92 -3.98 10.04 -11.28
N ASP A 93 -3.48 11.18 -11.76
CA ASP A 93 -2.76 12.14 -10.94
C ASP A 93 -3.63 12.66 -9.79
N ARG A 94 -4.91 12.99 -10.08
CA ARG A 94 -5.88 13.38 -9.04
C ARG A 94 -6.14 12.24 -8.04
N PHE A 95 -6.25 11.02 -8.53
CA PHE A 95 -6.48 9.86 -7.66
C PHE A 95 -5.29 9.59 -6.75
N LEU A 96 -4.06 9.65 -7.26
CA LEU A 96 -2.84 9.51 -6.46
C LEU A 96 -2.73 10.62 -5.41
N SER A 97 -3.05 11.87 -5.77
CA SER A 97 -3.08 12.98 -4.82
C SER A 97 -4.08 12.74 -3.68
N ILE A 98 -5.23 12.13 -3.98
CA ILE A 98 -6.22 11.77 -2.95
C ILE A 98 -5.75 10.62 -2.08
N CYS A 99 -5.09 9.62 -2.63
CA CYS A 99 -4.51 8.54 -1.83
C CYS A 99 -3.45 9.08 -0.85
N ASN A 100 -2.59 9.98 -1.32
CA ASN A 100 -1.60 10.66 -0.45
C ASN A 100 -2.28 11.48 0.64
N TYR A 101 -3.32 12.24 0.29
CA TYR A 101 -4.12 12.99 1.26
C TYR A 101 -4.73 12.08 2.34
N ILE A 102 -5.31 10.94 1.94
CA ILE A 102 -5.86 9.96 2.88
C ILE A 102 -4.75 9.40 3.78
N ASP A 103 -3.58 9.11 3.24
CA ASP A 103 -2.44 8.57 3.99
C ASP A 103 -1.93 9.56 5.05
N GLU A 104 -1.82 10.84 4.68
CA GLU A 104 -1.37 11.92 5.56
C GLU A 104 -2.37 12.24 6.68
N HIS A 105 -3.68 12.11 6.38
CA HIS A 105 -4.78 12.49 7.29
C HIS A 105 -5.59 11.31 7.83
N CYS A 106 -5.10 10.07 7.71
CA CYS A 106 -5.87 8.86 8.05
C CYS A 106 -6.30 8.80 9.53
N THR A 107 -5.59 9.49 10.42
CA THR A 107 -5.92 9.56 11.84
C THR A 107 -7.06 10.52 12.17
N GLU A 108 -7.42 11.39 11.23
CA GLU A 108 -8.48 12.37 11.39
C GLU A 108 -9.86 11.78 11.06
N ASP A 109 -10.94 12.56 11.32
CA ASP A 109 -12.30 12.17 10.90
C ASP A 109 -12.50 12.41 9.40
N LEU A 110 -12.05 11.47 8.60
CA LEU A 110 -12.17 11.51 7.15
C LEU A 110 -13.46 10.85 6.67
N SER A 111 -14.51 11.66 6.50
CA SER A 111 -15.74 11.16 5.86
C SER A 111 -15.56 10.98 4.35
N LEU A 112 -16.26 9.97 3.78
CA LEU A 112 -16.29 9.75 2.34
C LEU A 112 -16.76 11.01 1.55
N ASP A 113 -17.71 11.75 2.10
CA ASP A 113 -18.22 12.97 1.48
C ASP A 113 -17.17 14.07 1.44
N HIS A 114 -16.39 14.23 2.52
CA HIS A 114 -15.31 15.19 2.59
C HIS A 114 -14.25 14.90 1.53
N VAL A 115 -13.76 13.65 1.50
CA VAL A 115 -12.71 13.24 0.56
C VAL A 115 -13.17 13.31 -0.89
N ALA A 116 -14.42 12.92 -1.18
CA ALA A 116 -14.98 13.04 -2.53
C ALA A 116 -15.03 14.51 -3.00
N LYS A 117 -15.46 15.43 -2.12
CA LYS A 117 -15.48 16.88 -2.41
C LYS A 117 -14.07 17.43 -2.65
N THR A 118 -13.11 17.06 -1.82
CA THR A 118 -11.70 17.47 -1.97
C THR A 118 -11.13 16.99 -3.32
N ALA A 119 -11.53 15.79 -3.76
CA ALA A 119 -11.19 15.25 -5.07
C ALA A 119 -11.92 15.91 -6.25
N GLY A 120 -12.92 16.77 -5.99
CA GLY A 120 -13.77 17.38 -7.03
C GLY A 120 -14.76 16.39 -7.65
N PHE A 121 -15.16 15.35 -6.93
CA PHE A 121 -16.11 14.33 -7.40
C PHE A 121 -17.39 14.31 -6.56
N SER A 122 -18.48 13.84 -7.18
CA SER A 122 -19.64 13.42 -6.40
C SER A 122 -19.31 12.15 -5.62
N LYS A 123 -19.96 11.93 -4.47
CA LYS A 123 -19.79 10.74 -3.62
C LYS A 123 -19.91 9.43 -4.41
N TYR A 124 -20.92 9.35 -5.28
CA TYR A 124 -21.18 8.16 -6.09
C TYR A 124 -20.04 7.91 -7.10
N HIS A 125 -19.61 8.96 -7.79
CA HIS A 125 -18.54 8.88 -8.77
C HIS A 125 -17.20 8.50 -8.09
N PHE A 126 -16.89 9.17 -6.97
CA PHE A 126 -15.71 8.85 -6.17
C PHE A 126 -15.69 7.39 -5.70
N THR A 127 -16.81 6.88 -5.15
CA THR A 127 -16.89 5.49 -4.68
C THR A 127 -16.60 4.49 -5.79
N ARG A 128 -17.15 4.75 -7.00
CA ARG A 128 -16.93 3.89 -8.16
C ARG A 128 -15.48 3.94 -8.61
N LEU A 129 -14.91 5.14 -8.75
CA LEU A 129 -13.52 5.34 -9.12
C LEU A 129 -12.58 4.72 -8.10
N PHE A 130 -12.81 4.98 -6.82
CA PHE A 130 -11.98 4.47 -5.74
C PHE A 130 -11.92 2.94 -5.75
N LYS A 131 -13.08 2.27 -5.89
CA LYS A 131 -13.14 0.81 -6.00
C LYS A 131 -12.45 0.30 -7.27
N GLN A 132 -12.55 1.04 -8.38
CA GLN A 132 -11.91 0.69 -9.65
C GLN A 132 -10.38 0.77 -9.54
N PHE A 133 -9.83 1.82 -8.93
CA PHE A 133 -8.40 2.02 -8.78
C PHE A 133 -7.77 1.14 -7.70
N THR A 134 -8.43 0.98 -6.53
CA THR A 134 -7.85 0.28 -5.37
C THR A 134 -8.32 -1.16 -5.22
N ASN A 135 -9.28 -1.60 -6.05
CA ASN A 135 -9.99 -2.88 -5.92
C ASN A 135 -10.60 -3.11 -4.52
N THR A 136 -10.76 -2.03 -3.74
CA THR A 136 -11.34 -2.09 -2.39
C THR A 136 -12.27 -0.89 -2.14
N THR A 137 -13.00 -0.90 -1.03
CA THR A 137 -13.83 0.24 -0.65
C THR A 137 -13.02 1.29 0.10
N TYR A 138 -13.44 2.56 0.02
CA TYR A 138 -12.84 3.67 0.74
C TYR A 138 -12.59 3.37 2.23
N TYR A 139 -13.61 2.89 2.94
CA TYR A 139 -13.48 2.60 4.38
C TYR A 139 -12.55 1.43 4.69
N LYS A 140 -12.48 0.42 3.82
CA LYS A 140 -11.49 -0.66 3.98
C LYS A 140 -10.07 -0.15 3.79
N TYR A 141 -9.86 0.72 2.80
CA TYR A 141 -8.59 1.37 2.54
C TYR A 141 -8.16 2.26 3.72
N LEU A 142 -9.04 3.19 4.16
CA LEU A 142 -8.78 4.06 5.30
C LEU A 142 -8.45 3.26 6.57
N ASN A 143 -9.24 2.22 6.86
CA ASN A 143 -9.00 1.37 8.02
C ASN A 143 -7.65 0.65 7.93
N ARG A 144 -7.24 0.21 6.75
CA ARG A 144 -5.91 -0.39 6.57
C ARG A 144 -4.80 0.59 6.90
N LYS A 145 -4.88 1.84 6.41
CA LYS A 145 -3.91 2.90 6.72
C LYS A 145 -3.86 3.23 8.22
N ARG A 146 -5.04 3.26 8.87
CA ARG A 146 -5.13 3.41 10.33
C ARG A 146 -4.47 2.26 11.08
N ILE A 147 -4.61 1.02 10.60
CA ILE A 147 -3.92 -0.13 11.20
C ILE A 147 -2.41 -0.03 11.00
N ASP A 148 -1.95 0.38 9.84
CA ASP A 148 -0.52 0.57 9.59
C ASP A 148 0.07 1.66 10.52
N HIS A 149 -0.66 2.75 10.77
CA HIS A 149 -0.29 3.75 11.77
C HIS A 149 -0.29 3.17 13.20
N ALA A 150 -1.33 2.39 13.56
CA ALA A 150 -1.41 1.75 14.88
C ALA A 150 -0.25 0.80 15.14
N MET A 151 0.24 0.10 14.12
CA MET A 151 1.40 -0.79 14.26
C MET A 151 2.68 -0.02 14.64
N LEU A 152 2.87 1.18 14.11
CA LEU A 152 3.99 2.04 14.49
C LEU A 152 3.90 2.44 15.97
N LEU A 153 2.70 2.78 16.44
CA LEU A 153 2.47 3.11 17.86
C LEU A 153 2.62 1.89 18.77
N LEU A 154 2.17 0.71 18.33
CA LEU A 154 2.26 -0.54 19.07
C LEU A 154 3.69 -1.07 19.19
N SER A 155 4.62 -0.60 18.38
CA SER A 155 6.06 -0.95 18.52
C SER A 155 6.69 -0.29 19.75
N ASP A 156 6.06 0.75 20.30
CA ASP A 156 6.43 1.34 21.58
C ASP A 156 5.69 0.61 22.71
N PRO A 157 6.42 -0.06 23.66
CA PRO A 157 5.82 -0.78 24.76
C PRO A 157 5.03 0.11 25.73
N ASP A 158 5.39 1.39 25.81
CA ASP A 158 4.79 2.33 26.75
C ASP A 158 3.43 2.86 26.30
N ILE A 159 3.07 2.72 25.01
CA ILE A 159 1.78 3.15 24.47
C ILE A 159 0.71 2.08 24.70
N PRO A 160 -0.34 2.32 25.49
CA PRO A 160 -1.44 1.38 25.68
C PRO A 160 -2.16 1.06 24.36
N VAL A 161 -2.68 -0.16 24.20
CA VAL A 161 -3.45 -0.58 23.00
C VAL A 161 -4.66 0.32 22.76
N THR A 162 -5.31 0.79 23.84
CA THR A 162 -6.43 1.74 23.76
C THR A 162 -6.01 3.09 23.20
N GLU A 163 -4.85 3.56 23.59
CA GLU A 163 -4.29 4.83 23.11
C GLU A 163 -3.84 4.72 21.65
N ALA A 164 -3.14 3.65 21.29
CA ALA A 164 -2.78 3.36 19.91
C ALA A 164 -4.02 3.32 18.98
N ALA A 165 -5.14 2.76 19.44
CA ALA A 165 -6.40 2.75 18.71
C ALA A 165 -6.93 4.17 18.46
N LEU A 166 -6.99 5.00 19.51
CA LEU A 166 -7.52 6.37 19.43
C LEU A 166 -6.62 7.27 18.56
N GLN A 167 -5.31 7.24 18.79
CA GLN A 167 -4.34 8.03 18.03
C GLN A 167 -4.30 7.63 16.55
N SER A 168 -4.71 6.39 16.22
CA SER A 168 -4.83 5.93 14.84
C SER A 168 -6.17 6.26 14.19
N GLY A 169 -7.01 7.08 14.82
CA GLY A 169 -8.26 7.59 14.27
C GLY A 169 -9.46 6.64 14.40
N PHE A 170 -9.39 5.58 15.23
CA PHE A 170 -10.55 4.76 15.51
C PHE A 170 -11.42 5.39 16.59
N SER A 171 -12.71 5.52 16.32
CA SER A 171 -13.70 6.06 17.29
C SER A 171 -14.05 5.11 18.43
N SER A 172 -13.71 3.81 18.31
CA SER A 172 -13.95 2.83 19.36
C SER A 172 -12.92 1.69 19.34
N LEU A 173 -12.55 1.24 20.53
CA LEU A 173 -11.64 0.11 20.72
C LEU A 173 -12.18 -1.19 20.08
N SER A 174 -13.48 -1.43 20.20
CA SER A 174 -14.11 -2.64 19.63
C SER A 174 -13.99 -2.69 18.10
N THR A 175 -14.18 -1.56 17.42
CA THR A 175 -13.97 -1.46 15.97
C THR A 175 -12.50 -1.68 15.61
N PHE A 176 -11.58 -1.06 16.36
CA PHE A 176 -10.15 -1.24 16.17
C PHE A 176 -9.75 -2.72 16.28
N LEU A 177 -10.09 -3.40 17.38
CA LEU A 177 -9.72 -4.80 17.61
C LEU A 177 -10.23 -5.71 16.49
N ARG A 178 -11.50 -5.52 16.07
CA ARG A 178 -12.10 -6.30 14.97
C ARG A 178 -11.37 -6.06 13.65
N VAL A 179 -11.07 -4.81 13.31
CA VAL A 179 -10.38 -4.45 12.07
C VAL A 179 -8.92 -4.93 12.11
N PHE A 180 -8.22 -4.72 13.23
CA PHE A 180 -6.83 -5.16 13.40
C PHE A 180 -6.71 -6.66 13.16
N ARG A 181 -7.56 -7.46 13.83
CA ARG A 181 -7.57 -8.91 13.65
C ARG A 181 -7.89 -9.32 12.21
N SER A 182 -8.80 -8.61 11.55
CA SER A 182 -9.13 -8.88 10.14
C SER A 182 -7.98 -8.58 9.19
N VAL A 183 -7.17 -7.57 9.47
CA VAL A 183 -6.05 -7.13 8.60
C VAL A 183 -4.76 -7.92 8.88
N LYS A 184 -4.44 -8.15 10.18
CA LYS A 184 -3.15 -8.72 10.61
C LYS A 184 -3.24 -10.19 11.05
N GLN A 185 -4.45 -10.76 11.12
CA GLN A 185 -4.72 -12.15 11.55
C GLN A 185 -4.26 -12.49 12.99
N CYS A 186 -3.95 -11.46 13.78
CA CYS A 186 -3.59 -11.56 15.19
C CYS A 186 -4.21 -10.37 15.96
N THR A 187 -4.16 -10.43 17.29
CA THR A 187 -4.56 -9.31 18.15
C THR A 187 -3.45 -8.26 18.24
N PRO A 188 -3.76 -6.99 18.62
CA PRO A 188 -2.74 -5.96 18.84
C PRO A 188 -1.71 -6.36 19.91
N THR A 189 -2.13 -7.08 20.94
CA THR A 189 -1.23 -7.56 22.01
C THR A 189 -0.30 -8.64 21.51
N GLU A 190 -0.82 -9.65 20.78
CA GLU A 190 0.00 -10.66 20.13
C GLU A 190 0.98 -10.04 19.13
N PHE A 191 0.55 -9.04 18.36
CA PHE A 191 1.42 -8.31 17.44
C PHE A 191 2.56 -7.62 18.19
N ARG A 192 2.27 -6.93 19.28
CA ARG A 192 3.27 -6.28 20.15
C ARG A 192 4.28 -7.30 20.68
N ASP A 193 3.80 -8.41 21.24
CA ASP A 193 4.66 -9.45 21.80
C ASP A 193 5.60 -10.04 20.73
N MET A 194 5.13 -10.23 19.50
CA MET A 194 5.96 -10.68 18.38
C MET A 194 7.03 -9.65 18.01
N TYR A 195 6.69 -8.35 18.08
CA TYR A 195 7.60 -7.28 17.71
C TYR A 195 8.69 -7.03 18.76
N ILE A 196 8.31 -7.07 20.05
CA ILE A 196 9.24 -6.81 21.18
C ILE A 196 10.09 -8.05 21.50
N HIS A 197 9.57 -9.26 21.27
CA HIS A 197 10.22 -10.53 21.59
C HIS A 197 10.31 -11.48 20.39
N PRO A 198 11.03 -11.09 19.31
CA PRO A 198 11.16 -11.93 18.11
C PRO A 198 11.78 -13.31 18.39
N GLU A 199 12.56 -13.45 19.47
CA GLU A 199 13.17 -14.71 19.90
C GLU A 199 12.14 -15.77 20.35
N LYS A 200 10.92 -15.38 20.73
CA LYS A 200 9.86 -16.33 21.13
C LYS A 200 9.24 -17.06 19.95
N LEU A 201 9.35 -16.51 18.73
CA LEU A 201 8.84 -17.14 17.51
C LEU A 201 9.66 -18.34 17.03
N GLN A 202 10.92 -18.46 17.47
CA GLN A 202 11.82 -19.55 17.07
C GLN A 202 11.68 -20.82 17.93
N LYS A 203 10.80 -20.82 18.92
CA LYS A 203 10.68 -21.92 19.91
C LYS A 203 9.47 -22.83 19.72
N ASN A 204 8.68 -22.68 18.66
CA ASN A 204 7.65 -23.69 18.32
C ASN A 204 8.05 -24.42 17.04
N PRO A 205 8.48 -25.69 17.16
CA PRO A 205 8.75 -26.56 16.02
C PRO A 205 7.47 -26.93 15.27
#